data_cd047ea8a4b3b764509be1b744fca77c
#
_entry.id   cd047ea8a4b3b764509be1b744fca77c
#
_cell.length_a   1.000
_cell.length_b   1.000
_cell.length_c   1.000
_cell.angle_alpha   90.00
_cell.angle_beta   90.00
_cell.angle_gamma   90.00
#
_symmetry.space_group_name_H-M   'P 1'
#
loop_
_entity.id
_entity.type
_entity.pdbx_description
1 polymer ?
#
loop_
_entity_poly.entity_id
_entity_poly.type
_entity_poly.pdbx_seq_one_letter_code
_entity_poly.pdbx_strand_id
1 'polypeptide(L)'
;FIAGIDDPNGYADQTTPEELAAKLYTQQEDPFWLLLAHRNTFFNGRYCRLGADLTFCGHAHGGIWRLPFTDGLVDTNLNLLPSFTSGFYHCNDEGCEGAEVFVSRGLGNSPKWAVRLFNRPQIAVVTLKKG
;
A
#
# COMPACT_ATOMS: atom_id res chain seq x y z
N PHE A 1 17.24 -2.27 2.37
CA PHE A 1 16.63 -3.49 1.81
C PHE A 1 15.35 -3.16 1.05
N ILE A 2 14.96 -4.07 0.14
CA ILE A 2 13.63 -4.08 -0.48
C ILE A 2 13.06 -5.46 -0.23
N ALA A 3 11.91 -5.53 0.41
CA ALA A 3 11.24 -6.76 0.75
C ALA A 3 9.82 -6.78 0.17
N GLY A 4 9.38 -7.91 -0.33
CA GLY A 4 8.06 -8.09 -0.90
C GLY A 4 7.29 -9.19 -0.20
N ILE A 5 5.99 -9.03 -0.11
CA ILE A 5 5.06 -10.03 0.38
C ILE A 5 4.01 -10.36 -0.68
N ASP A 6 3.58 -11.60 -0.68
CA ASP A 6 2.52 -12.07 -1.57
C ASP A 6 1.14 -11.53 -1.15
N ASP A 7 0.18 -11.57 -2.08
CA ASP A 7 -1.20 -11.22 -1.77
C ASP A 7 -1.78 -12.24 -0.77
N PRO A 8 -2.38 -11.79 0.36
CA PRO A 8 -2.94 -12.70 1.37
C PRO A 8 -4.09 -13.60 0.85
N ASN A 9 -4.60 -13.35 -0.34
CA ASN A 9 -5.51 -14.25 -1.04
C ASN A 9 -4.80 -15.32 -1.88
N GLY A 10 -3.46 -15.39 -1.82
CA GLY A 10 -2.67 -16.42 -2.47
C GLY A 10 -2.67 -17.75 -1.74
N TYR A 11 -1.63 -18.54 -1.95
CA TYR A 11 -1.50 -19.87 -1.32
C TYR A 11 -1.27 -19.76 0.20
N ALA A 12 -1.68 -20.80 0.94
CA ALA A 12 -1.64 -20.81 2.41
C ALA A 12 -0.23 -20.93 3.02
N ASP A 13 0.78 -21.22 2.22
CA ASP A 13 2.18 -21.40 2.62
C ASP A 13 3.06 -20.15 2.48
N GLN A 14 2.44 -18.99 2.35
CA GLN A 14 3.15 -17.74 2.20
C GLN A 14 3.81 -17.27 3.51
N THR A 15 5.00 -16.69 3.39
CA THR A 15 5.66 -15.99 4.49
C THR A 15 4.80 -14.81 4.96
N THR A 16 4.56 -14.70 6.23
CA THR A 16 3.81 -13.58 6.79
C THR A 16 4.65 -12.29 6.79
N PRO A 17 4.03 -11.10 6.76
CA PRO A 17 4.75 -9.83 6.85
C PRO A 17 5.61 -9.74 8.12
N GLU A 18 5.12 -10.27 9.22
CA GLU A 18 5.79 -10.26 10.51
C GLU A 18 7.04 -11.17 10.52
N GLU A 19 6.96 -12.35 9.91
CA GLU A 19 8.10 -13.27 9.73
C GLU A 19 9.17 -12.65 8.82
N LEU A 20 8.74 -11.95 7.75
CA LEU A 20 9.64 -11.23 6.87
C LEU A 20 10.38 -10.13 7.60
N ALA A 21 9.67 -9.28 8.35
CA ALA A 21 10.26 -8.22 9.15
C ALA A 21 11.24 -8.79 10.20
N ALA A 22 10.84 -9.81 10.96
CA ALA A 22 11.69 -10.45 11.93
C ALA A 22 13.00 -10.97 11.32
N LYS A 23 12.92 -11.56 10.12
CA LYS A 23 14.11 -12.03 9.39
C LYS A 23 15.04 -10.90 8.99
N LEU A 24 14.54 -9.72 8.61
CA LEU A 24 15.37 -8.56 8.29
C LEU A 24 16.09 -8.03 9.53
N TYR A 25 15.39 -7.92 10.65
CA TYR A 25 15.98 -7.45 11.91
C TYR A 25 17.00 -8.42 12.52
N THR A 26 17.00 -9.69 12.14
CA THR A 26 18.10 -10.61 12.50
C THR A 26 19.38 -10.39 11.68
N GLN A 27 19.27 -9.78 10.50
CA GLN A 27 20.41 -9.52 9.63
C GLN A 27 21.11 -8.19 9.95
N GLN A 28 20.35 -7.20 10.37
CA GLN A 28 20.85 -5.87 10.70
C GLN A 28 19.98 -5.23 11.77
N GLU A 29 20.61 -4.61 12.76
CA GLU A 29 19.93 -3.74 13.72
C GLU A 29 19.54 -2.44 13.01
N ASP A 30 18.28 -2.04 13.14
CA ASP A 30 17.70 -0.84 12.53
C ASP A 30 17.98 -0.71 11.00
N PRO A 31 17.51 -1.66 10.19
CA PRO A 31 17.73 -1.62 8.75
C PRO A 31 16.83 -0.58 8.08
N PHE A 32 17.38 0.24 7.18
CA PHE A 32 16.53 0.97 6.21
C PHE A 32 15.94 -0.01 5.21
N TRP A 33 14.61 -0.06 5.13
CA TRP A 33 13.94 -0.98 4.21
C TRP A 33 12.58 -0.52 3.68
N LEU A 34 12.25 -0.99 2.50
CA LEU A 34 11.01 -0.72 1.80
C LEU A 34 10.19 -1.99 1.72
N LEU A 35 8.89 -1.88 2.01
CA LEU A 35 7.94 -2.98 1.88
C LEU A 35 7.15 -2.84 0.57
N LEU A 36 7.13 -3.88 -0.23
CA LEU A 36 6.26 -4.02 -1.40
C LEU A 36 5.10 -4.96 -1.04
N ALA A 37 3.89 -4.41 -0.96
CA ALA A 37 2.69 -5.16 -0.61
C ALA A 37 1.55 -4.82 -1.58
N HIS A 38 0.76 -5.81 -2.00
CA HIS A 38 -0.32 -5.54 -2.95
C HIS A 38 -1.45 -4.73 -2.32
N ARG A 39 -1.90 -5.10 -1.11
CA ARG A 39 -3.12 -4.55 -0.50
C ARG A 39 -2.86 -3.37 0.42
N ASN A 40 -3.37 -2.21 0.03
CA ASN A 40 -3.38 -0.98 0.82
C ASN A 40 -4.21 -1.10 2.12
N THR A 41 -5.24 -1.92 2.13
CA THR A 41 -6.19 -2.07 3.26
C THR A 41 -5.57 -2.65 4.52
N PHE A 42 -4.40 -3.30 4.43
CA PHE A 42 -3.67 -3.82 5.57
C PHE A 42 -2.61 -2.86 6.11
N PHE A 43 -2.49 -1.65 5.56
CA PHE A 43 -1.47 -0.71 6.03
C PHE A 43 -1.71 -0.34 7.50
N ASN A 44 -2.88 0.24 7.81
CA ASN A 44 -3.24 0.49 9.20
C ASN A 44 -3.42 -0.84 9.96
N GLY A 45 -2.89 -0.88 11.16
CA GLY A 45 -3.02 -2.01 12.06
C GLY A 45 -2.08 -3.19 11.79
N ARG A 46 -1.46 -3.28 10.58
CA ARG A 46 -0.52 -4.37 10.28
C ARG A 46 0.79 -3.87 9.69
N TYR A 47 0.82 -3.42 8.45
CA TYR A 47 2.09 -3.08 7.79
C TYR A 47 2.80 -1.90 8.45
N CYS A 48 2.07 -0.92 8.93
CA CYS A 48 2.64 0.23 9.64
C CYS A 48 3.42 -0.14 10.91
N ARG A 49 3.20 -1.33 11.46
CA ARG A 49 3.86 -1.83 12.69
C ARG A 49 5.10 -2.68 12.42
N LEU A 50 5.44 -2.91 11.16
CA LEU A 50 6.58 -3.74 10.78
C LEU A 50 7.92 -3.01 10.82
N GLY A 51 7.91 -1.68 10.91
CA GLY A 51 9.10 -0.85 10.93
C GLY A 51 9.71 -0.57 9.56
N ALA A 52 8.95 -0.78 8.45
CA ALA A 52 9.38 -0.35 7.13
C ALA A 52 9.40 1.18 7.03
N ASP A 53 10.45 1.77 6.43
CA ASP A 53 10.54 3.23 6.22
C ASP A 53 9.50 3.73 5.23
N LEU A 54 9.17 2.93 4.23
CA LEU A 54 8.09 3.22 3.29
C LEU A 54 7.48 1.92 2.78
N THR A 55 6.14 1.86 2.80
CA THR A 55 5.37 0.78 2.19
C THR A 55 4.82 1.22 0.83
N PHE A 56 4.94 0.38 -0.18
CA PHE A 56 4.32 0.58 -1.49
C PHE A 56 3.15 -0.37 -1.64
N CYS A 57 1.97 0.18 -1.97
CA CYS A 57 0.76 -0.59 -2.21
C CYS A 57 0.09 -0.23 -3.54
N GLY A 58 -0.75 -1.12 -3.99
CA GLY A 58 -1.66 -0.93 -5.10
C GLY A 58 -3.09 -1.25 -4.72
N HIS A 59 -3.75 -2.16 -5.45
CA HIS A 59 -5.07 -2.75 -5.21
C HIS A 59 -6.26 -1.78 -5.26
N ALA A 60 -6.14 -0.59 -4.70
CA ALA A 60 -7.22 0.40 -4.64
C ALA A 60 -7.65 0.95 -6.00
N HIS A 61 -6.83 0.78 -7.03
CA HIS A 61 -7.06 1.33 -8.38
C HIS A 61 -7.41 2.83 -8.40
N GLY A 62 -6.92 3.59 -7.41
CA GLY A 62 -7.26 5.00 -7.21
C GLY A 62 -8.67 5.23 -6.70
N GLY A 63 -9.38 4.20 -6.22
CA GLY A 63 -10.79 4.26 -5.84
C GLY A 63 -11.68 4.45 -7.06
N ILE A 64 -11.61 3.54 -8.02
CA ILE A 64 -12.31 3.42 -9.32
C ILE A 64 -12.90 4.72 -9.87
N TRP A 65 -13.81 5.35 -9.16
CA TRP A 65 -14.40 6.66 -9.46
C TRP A 65 -13.81 7.73 -8.55
N ARG A 66 -13.51 8.87 -9.15
CA ARG A 66 -12.99 10.06 -8.43
C ARG A 66 -13.77 11.29 -8.87
N LEU A 67 -13.88 12.26 -8.00
CA LEU A 67 -14.24 13.62 -8.38
C LEU A 67 -12.97 14.50 -8.37
N PRO A 68 -12.96 15.59 -9.11
CA PRO A 68 -11.89 16.58 -8.99
C PRO A 68 -11.71 16.99 -7.53
N PHE A 69 -10.45 17.04 -7.09
CA PHE A 69 -10.05 17.46 -5.73
C PHE A 69 -10.50 16.53 -4.58
N THR A 70 -11.02 15.33 -4.89
CA THR A 70 -11.37 14.32 -3.87
C THR A 70 -10.48 13.10 -3.99
N ASP A 71 -10.52 12.27 -2.95
CA ASP A 71 -9.98 10.92 -3.00
C ASP A 71 -10.96 9.97 -3.71
N GLY A 72 -10.72 8.66 -3.70
CA GLY A 72 -11.60 7.69 -4.34
C GLY A 72 -13.02 7.72 -3.80
N LEU A 73 -14.01 7.52 -4.66
CA LEU A 73 -15.42 7.47 -4.27
C LEU A 73 -15.92 6.05 -4.04
N VAL A 74 -15.43 5.10 -4.85
CA VAL A 74 -15.89 3.70 -4.82
C VAL A 74 -14.69 2.81 -5.08
N ASP A 75 -14.46 1.83 -4.22
CA ASP A 75 -13.41 0.84 -4.42
C ASP A 75 -13.87 -0.37 -5.25
N THR A 76 -12.97 -1.34 -5.42
CA THR A 76 -13.23 -2.59 -6.17
C THR A 76 -14.29 -3.49 -5.52
N ASN A 77 -14.60 -3.28 -4.25
CA ASN A 77 -15.60 -4.00 -3.46
C ASN A 77 -16.90 -3.22 -3.30
N LEU A 78 -17.07 -2.10 -4.03
CA LEU A 78 -18.20 -1.19 -3.93
C LEU A 78 -18.34 -0.46 -2.58
N ASN A 79 -17.27 -0.39 -1.80
CA ASN A 79 -17.27 0.46 -0.60
C ASN A 79 -17.22 1.92 -1.02
N LEU A 80 -18.02 2.74 -0.35
CA LEU A 80 -18.05 4.20 -0.58
C LEU A 80 -16.96 4.88 0.25
N LEU A 81 -16.33 5.89 -0.34
CA LEU A 81 -15.30 6.73 0.27
C LEU A 81 -14.15 5.89 0.89
N PRO A 82 -13.53 4.99 0.12
CA PRO A 82 -12.47 4.14 0.63
C PRO A 82 -11.24 4.97 1.03
N SER A 83 -10.56 4.53 2.07
CA SER A 83 -9.28 5.12 2.52
C SER A 83 -8.10 4.62 1.68
N PHE A 84 -6.99 5.37 1.68
CA PHE A 84 -5.72 4.98 1.07
C PHE A 84 -5.84 4.63 -0.43
N THR A 85 -6.47 5.49 -1.23
CA THR A 85 -6.75 5.17 -2.64
C THR A 85 -5.64 5.56 -3.59
N SER A 86 -4.90 6.63 -3.35
CA SER A 86 -3.73 7.03 -4.15
C SER A 86 -2.89 8.13 -3.51
N GLY A 87 -1.57 8.03 -3.62
CA GLY A 87 -0.64 9.01 -3.07
C GLY A 87 0.00 8.56 -1.76
N PHE A 88 0.59 9.49 -1.03
CA PHE A 88 1.20 9.27 0.26
C PHE A 88 0.19 9.41 1.39
N TYR A 89 0.28 8.50 2.35
CA TYR A 89 -0.46 8.56 3.61
C TYR A 89 0.47 8.19 4.76
N HIS A 90 0.16 8.73 5.93
CA HIS A 90 0.84 8.42 7.17
C HIS A 90 -0.04 7.51 8.04
N CYS A 91 0.59 6.69 8.86
CA CYS A 91 -0.13 5.94 9.87
C CYS A 91 -0.63 6.89 10.96
N ASN A 92 -1.90 6.73 11.31
CA ASN A 92 -2.53 7.49 12.40
C ASN A 92 -2.84 6.59 13.61
N ASP A 93 -2.47 5.31 13.56
CA ASP A 93 -2.70 4.38 14.65
C ASP A 93 -1.64 4.56 15.75
N GLU A 94 -2.03 4.38 17.00
CA GLU A 94 -1.12 4.37 18.13
C GLU A 94 -0.06 3.27 17.98
N GLY A 95 1.20 3.64 18.16
CA GLY A 95 2.35 2.72 18.08
C GLY A 95 2.88 2.46 16.66
N CYS A 96 2.50 3.28 15.70
CA CYS A 96 3.08 3.26 14.35
C CYS A 96 3.31 4.68 13.78
N GLU A 97 3.52 5.64 14.66
CA GLU A 97 3.73 7.04 14.29
C GLU A 97 4.95 7.17 13.36
N GLY A 98 4.75 7.87 12.25
CA GLY A 98 5.78 8.08 11.24
C GLY A 98 5.88 7.01 10.15
N ALA A 99 5.16 5.88 10.26
CA ALA A 99 5.09 4.93 9.17
C ALA A 99 4.33 5.51 7.96
N GLU A 100 4.89 5.32 6.77
CA GLU A 100 4.34 5.88 5.53
C GLU A 100 3.95 4.80 4.53
N VAL A 101 2.92 5.09 3.75
CA VAL A 101 2.55 4.27 2.59
C VAL A 101 2.36 5.13 1.35
N PHE A 102 2.88 4.67 0.25
CA PHE A 102 2.54 5.17 -1.08
C PHE A 102 1.61 4.19 -1.79
N VAL A 103 0.42 4.66 -2.19
CA VAL A 103 -0.56 3.85 -2.92
C VAL A 103 -0.62 4.28 -4.37
N SER A 104 -0.31 3.36 -5.28
CA SER A 104 -0.38 3.58 -6.72
C SER A 104 -1.78 3.33 -7.26
N ARG A 105 -2.23 4.18 -8.19
CA ARG A 105 -3.47 3.91 -8.94
C ARG A 105 -3.30 2.77 -9.95
N GLY A 106 -2.07 2.45 -10.33
CA GLY A 106 -1.77 1.45 -11.34
C GLY A 106 -2.25 1.80 -12.75
N LEU A 107 -2.02 0.89 -13.68
CA LEU A 107 -2.33 1.07 -15.10
C LEU A 107 -3.61 0.32 -15.54
N GLY A 108 -3.95 -0.76 -14.85
CA GLY A 108 -5.03 -1.65 -15.22
C GLY A 108 -6.40 -1.27 -14.67
N ASN A 109 -7.42 -1.92 -15.21
CA ASN A 109 -8.77 -1.95 -14.66
C ASN A 109 -9.09 -3.36 -14.15
N SER A 110 -9.60 -3.44 -12.95
CA SER A 110 -10.14 -4.66 -12.34
C SER A 110 -11.14 -4.24 -11.27
N PRO A 111 -12.29 -4.86 -11.16
CA PRO A 111 -12.89 -5.92 -12.00
C PRO A 111 -13.35 -5.40 -13.38
N LYS A 112 -13.71 -6.31 -14.28
CA LYS A 112 -14.08 -5.98 -15.69
C LYS A 112 -15.22 -4.98 -15.84
N TRP A 113 -16.11 -4.87 -14.85
CA TRP A 113 -17.21 -3.91 -14.80
C TRP A 113 -16.76 -2.49 -14.41
N ALA A 114 -15.61 -2.37 -13.77
CA ALA A 114 -15.16 -1.11 -13.21
C ALA A 114 -14.50 -0.23 -14.28
N VAL A 115 -15.29 0.62 -14.89
CA VAL A 115 -14.76 1.70 -15.72
C VAL A 115 -14.25 2.81 -14.81
N ARG A 116 -12.98 3.21 -14.96
CA ARG A 116 -12.41 4.34 -14.24
C ARG A 116 -13.08 5.64 -14.71
N LEU A 117 -13.62 6.40 -13.75
CA LEU A 117 -14.24 7.69 -14.02
C LEU A 117 -13.42 8.79 -13.31
N PHE A 118 -12.93 9.77 -14.09
CA PHE A 118 -12.03 10.84 -13.63
C PHE A 118 -10.77 10.33 -12.91
N ASN A 119 -10.39 9.10 -13.16
CA ASN A 119 -9.32 8.38 -12.49
C ASN A 119 -8.35 7.79 -13.52
N ARG A 120 -7.49 8.64 -14.06
CA ARG A 120 -6.53 8.23 -15.09
C ARG A 120 -5.53 7.21 -14.54
N PRO A 121 -5.09 6.23 -15.34
CA PRO A 121 -3.94 5.38 -15.03
C PRO A 121 -2.72 6.22 -14.61
N GLN A 122 -1.90 5.67 -13.73
CA GLN A 122 -0.74 6.39 -13.18
C GLN A 122 0.50 5.50 -13.19
N ILE A 123 1.59 6.06 -13.67
CA ILE A 123 2.95 5.60 -13.37
C ILE A 123 3.50 6.59 -12.34
N ALA A 124 3.89 6.08 -11.19
CA ALA A 124 4.50 6.88 -10.13
C ALA A 124 6.03 6.71 -10.15
N VAL A 125 6.74 7.81 -10.04
CA VAL A 125 8.18 7.84 -9.80
C VAL A 125 8.40 8.38 -8.40
N VAL A 126 8.98 7.57 -7.53
CA VAL A 126 9.30 7.93 -6.15
C VAL A 126 10.81 8.02 -6.02
N THR A 127 11.30 9.17 -5.61
CA THR A 127 12.73 9.41 -5.41
C THR A 127 13.04 9.38 -3.92
N LEU A 128 13.90 8.45 -3.52
CA LEU A 128 14.44 8.39 -2.16
C LEU A 128 15.69 9.28 -2.10
N LYS A 129 15.79 10.08 -1.05
CA LYS A 129 16.96 10.90 -0.77
C LYS A 129 17.48 10.56 0.62
N LYS A 130 18.81 10.51 0.75
CA LYS A 130 19.42 10.45 2.07
C LYS A 130 19.20 11.81 2.74
N GLY A 131 18.61 11.79 3.93
CA GLY A 131 18.49 12.94 4.80
C GLY A 131 19.81 13.31 5.46
#